data_7a76282f9c27e170a87b089276ebf5fb
#
_entry.id   7a76282f9c27e170a87b089276ebf5fb
#
_cell.length_a   1.000
_cell.length_b   1.000
_cell.length_c   1.000
_cell.angle_alpha   90.00
_cell.angle_beta   90.00
_cell.angle_gamma   90.00
#
_symmetry.space_group_name_H-M   'P 1'
#
loop_
_entity.id
_entity.type
_entity.pdbx_description
1 polymer ?
#
loop_
_entity_poly.entity_id
_entity_poly.type
_entity_poly.pdbx_seq_one_letter_code
_entity_poly.pdbx_strand_id
1 'polypeptide(L)'
;NGYMLEIPDAWANAHVSGHVLGTGRYRDGGMAGMGPALFAYRPWLDAAGTPPASGATLPVTPLLRYASTLETERVERGLVGTQHGDTWEGAAWLTTASGRSAVLFAGTKGVGARFWYGFLNPAGPDLPCVAGDFVNEYTTCRLADGTPCAASEMVECAGHTSSRGWWSSRFASRLLLYDPDDLARVASGEAEPWEPQPYAHLDVDPLLYLNPSGVDLADIGPGVQQRFRLGDVTFDRASGLLYLLELFADGARPVV
;
A
#
# COMPACT_ATOMS: atom_id res chain seq x y z
N ASN A 1 -0.79 -12.16 -1.31
CA ASN A 1 -0.28 -11.65 -0.05
C ASN A 1 -1.05 -10.38 0.27
N GLY A 2 -1.46 -10.25 1.49
CA GLY A 2 -2.21 -9.13 2.02
C GLY A 2 -2.14 -9.17 3.53
N TYR A 3 -2.80 -8.27 4.16
CA TYR A 3 -2.95 -8.18 5.60
C TYR A 3 -4.33 -8.60 6.05
N MET A 4 -4.47 -8.88 7.31
CA MET A 4 -5.74 -9.19 7.95
C MET A 4 -5.78 -8.54 9.33
N LEU A 5 -6.90 -7.91 9.66
CA LEU A 5 -7.10 -7.25 10.93
C LEU A 5 -8.49 -7.55 11.50
N GLU A 6 -8.64 -7.36 12.79
CA GLU A 6 -9.91 -7.46 13.48
C GLU A 6 -10.60 -6.08 13.51
N ILE A 7 -11.84 -6.03 13.03
CA ILE A 7 -12.71 -4.86 13.13
C ILE A 7 -13.46 -4.95 14.46
N PRO A 8 -13.52 -3.88 15.28
CA PRO A 8 -14.26 -3.91 16.56
C PRO A 8 -15.73 -4.28 16.37
N ASP A 9 -16.22 -5.22 17.16
CA ASP A 9 -17.58 -5.75 17.06
C ASP A 9 -18.66 -4.65 17.03
N ALA A 10 -18.53 -3.64 17.88
CA ALA A 10 -19.48 -2.55 17.94
C ALA A 10 -19.57 -1.79 16.63
N TRP A 11 -18.44 -1.48 16.01
CA TRP A 11 -18.36 -0.81 14.72
C TRP A 11 -18.84 -1.73 13.59
N ALA A 12 -18.40 -3.00 13.59
CA ALA A 12 -18.80 -3.96 12.57
C ALA A 12 -20.31 -4.21 12.57
N ASN A 13 -20.93 -4.30 13.74
CA ASN A 13 -22.39 -4.46 13.86
C ASN A 13 -23.16 -3.21 13.40
N ALA A 14 -22.63 -2.03 13.64
CA ALA A 14 -23.25 -0.76 13.24
C ALA A 14 -23.19 -0.51 11.72
N HIS A 15 -22.08 -0.89 11.04
CA HIS A 15 -21.80 -0.41 9.70
C HIS A 15 -21.67 -1.51 8.63
N VAL A 16 -21.29 -2.74 9.02
CA VAL A 16 -20.98 -3.82 8.04
C VAL A 16 -21.62 -5.16 8.40
N SER A 17 -22.79 -5.13 9.02
CA SER A 17 -23.60 -6.34 9.34
C SER A 17 -22.80 -7.42 10.10
N GLY A 18 -21.90 -7.00 10.99
CA GLY A 18 -21.09 -7.90 11.80
C GLY A 18 -19.94 -8.59 11.04
N HIS A 19 -19.46 -8.01 9.96
CA HIS A 19 -18.22 -8.45 9.30
C HIS A 19 -17.03 -7.98 10.14
N VAL A 20 -16.57 -8.82 11.04
CA VAL A 20 -15.57 -8.49 12.08
C VAL A 20 -14.12 -8.66 11.64
N LEU A 21 -13.87 -9.09 10.42
CA LEU A 21 -12.52 -9.16 9.86
C LEU A 21 -12.36 -8.18 8.70
N GLY A 22 -11.24 -7.51 8.68
CA GLY A 22 -10.78 -6.69 7.57
C GLY A 22 -9.65 -7.38 6.82
N THR A 23 -9.65 -7.27 5.49
CA THR A 23 -8.53 -7.75 4.65
C THR A 23 -8.28 -6.78 3.52
N GLY A 24 -7.06 -6.79 3.02
CA GLY A 24 -6.67 -6.04 1.85
C GLY A 24 -5.48 -6.70 1.16
N ARG A 25 -4.91 -6.00 0.22
CA ARG A 25 -3.70 -6.42 -0.48
C ARG A 25 -2.65 -5.35 -0.35
N TYR A 26 -1.38 -5.75 -0.34
CA TYR A 26 -0.27 -4.80 -0.36
C TYR A 26 -0.35 -3.86 -1.58
N ARG A 27 -1.01 -4.32 -2.65
CA ARG A 27 -1.45 -3.54 -3.81
C ARG A 27 -2.73 -4.14 -4.35
N ASP A 28 -3.79 -3.39 -4.39
CA ASP A 28 -4.99 -3.79 -5.12
C ASP A 28 -4.79 -3.58 -6.63
N GLY A 29 -5.35 -4.48 -7.43
CA GLY A 29 -5.09 -4.46 -8.88
C GLY A 29 -3.69 -4.96 -9.28
N GLY A 30 -3.04 -5.78 -8.46
CA GLY A 30 -1.70 -6.30 -8.72
C GLY A 30 -0.63 -5.25 -8.46
N MET A 31 0.16 -4.90 -9.49
CA MET A 31 1.25 -3.93 -9.37
C MET A 31 0.81 -2.47 -9.58
N ALA A 32 -0.46 -2.21 -9.73
CA ALA A 32 -0.96 -0.94 -10.23
C ALA A 32 -1.94 -0.23 -9.29
N GLY A 33 -2.24 -0.77 -8.12
CA GLY A 33 -3.12 -0.13 -7.14
C GLY A 33 -2.54 1.20 -6.64
N MET A 34 -3.38 2.22 -6.57
CA MET A 34 -2.98 3.58 -6.20
C MET A 34 -3.17 3.88 -4.70
N GLY A 35 -3.03 2.90 -3.85
CA GLY A 35 -3.13 3.04 -2.39
C GLY A 35 -3.53 1.73 -1.70
N PRO A 36 -3.71 1.73 -0.36
CA PRO A 36 -4.18 0.58 0.38
C PRO A 36 -5.64 0.22 0.03
N ALA A 37 -6.05 -1.00 0.34
CA ALA A 37 -7.42 -1.45 0.19
C ALA A 37 -7.91 -2.10 1.48
N LEU A 38 -9.20 -1.96 1.80
CA LEU A 38 -9.81 -2.61 2.96
C LEU A 38 -11.20 -3.12 2.60
N PHE A 39 -11.42 -4.40 2.88
CA PHE A 39 -12.71 -5.07 2.70
C PHE A 39 -13.09 -5.75 4.00
N ALA A 40 -14.29 -5.49 4.50
CA ALA A 40 -14.82 -6.20 5.65
C ALA A 40 -15.49 -7.51 5.20
N TYR A 41 -15.29 -8.58 5.97
CA TYR A 41 -15.85 -9.88 5.68
C TYR A 41 -16.00 -10.76 6.93
N ARG A 42 -16.70 -11.88 6.77
CA ARG A 42 -16.91 -12.87 7.80
C ARG A 42 -16.85 -14.28 7.19
N PRO A 43 -15.69 -14.96 7.27
CA PRO A 43 -15.44 -16.18 6.49
C PRO A 43 -16.24 -17.42 6.93
N TRP A 44 -16.82 -17.41 8.13
CA TRP A 44 -17.62 -18.52 8.67
C TRP A 44 -19.12 -18.44 8.37
N LEU A 45 -19.58 -17.37 7.74
CA LEU A 45 -20.98 -17.23 7.32
C LEU A 45 -21.05 -16.66 5.90
N ASP A 46 -21.94 -17.24 5.11
CA ASP A 46 -22.30 -16.72 3.79
C ASP A 46 -23.34 -15.58 3.88
N ALA A 47 -23.85 -15.12 2.75
CA ALA A 47 -24.89 -14.09 2.69
C ALA A 47 -26.22 -14.50 3.34
N ALA A 48 -26.48 -15.81 3.45
CA ALA A 48 -27.67 -16.35 4.10
C ALA A 48 -27.48 -16.58 5.62
N GLY A 49 -26.27 -16.28 6.14
CA GLY A 49 -25.94 -16.49 7.55
C GLY A 49 -25.67 -17.96 7.90
N THR A 50 -25.34 -18.79 6.92
CA THR A 50 -24.99 -20.19 7.10
C THR A 50 -23.51 -20.44 6.79
N PRO A 51 -22.89 -21.52 7.33
CA PRO A 51 -21.52 -21.85 6.97
C PRO A 51 -21.37 -22.04 5.46
N PRO A 52 -20.42 -21.36 4.81
CA PRO A 52 -20.25 -21.46 3.37
C PRO A 52 -19.77 -22.84 2.94
N ALA A 53 -20.23 -23.29 1.77
CA ALA A 53 -19.70 -24.49 1.16
C ALA A 53 -18.22 -24.30 0.75
N SER A 54 -17.49 -25.39 0.65
CA SER A 54 -16.11 -25.34 0.14
C SER A 54 -16.06 -24.73 -1.27
N GLY A 55 -15.20 -23.73 -1.47
CA GLY A 55 -15.08 -23.02 -2.74
C GLY A 55 -16.14 -21.94 -2.98
N ALA A 56 -17.03 -21.67 -2.04
CA ALA A 56 -17.98 -20.58 -2.15
C ALA A 56 -17.31 -19.21 -2.14
N THR A 57 -17.84 -18.28 -2.93
CA THR A 57 -17.47 -16.87 -2.86
C THR A 57 -18.10 -16.24 -1.62
N LEU A 58 -17.29 -15.64 -0.78
CA LEU A 58 -17.76 -14.96 0.42
C LEU A 58 -18.21 -13.52 0.08
N PRO A 59 -19.29 -13.03 0.72
CA PRO A 59 -19.65 -11.63 0.62
C PRO A 59 -18.60 -10.75 1.31
N VAL A 60 -18.28 -9.63 0.70
CA VAL A 60 -17.37 -8.62 1.25
C VAL A 60 -18.01 -7.24 1.13
N THR A 61 -17.72 -6.36 2.09
CA THR A 61 -18.11 -4.95 2.05
C THR A 61 -16.85 -4.11 1.81
N PRO A 62 -16.73 -3.37 0.70
CA PRO A 62 -15.63 -2.46 0.50
C PRO A 62 -15.70 -1.31 1.50
N LEU A 63 -14.57 -0.99 2.14
CA LEU A 63 -14.40 0.13 3.05
C LEU A 63 -13.40 1.16 2.53
N LEU A 64 -12.40 0.69 1.79
CA LEU A 64 -11.40 1.51 1.13
C LEU A 64 -10.92 0.77 -0.10
N ARG A 65 -10.94 1.42 -1.25
CA ARG A 65 -10.39 0.85 -2.48
C ARG A 65 -10.04 1.97 -3.45
N TYR A 66 -8.79 2.27 -3.53
CA TYR A 66 -8.28 3.15 -4.57
C TYR A 66 -8.27 2.45 -5.92
N ALA A 67 -8.42 3.21 -6.99
CA ALA A 67 -8.38 2.68 -8.34
C ALA A 67 -7.00 2.11 -8.67
N SER A 68 -6.98 1.22 -9.65
CA SER A 68 -5.77 0.73 -10.27
C SER A 68 -5.41 1.59 -11.47
N THR A 69 -4.12 1.81 -11.73
CA THR A 69 -3.65 2.45 -12.96
C THR A 69 -3.97 1.65 -14.22
N LEU A 70 -4.35 0.36 -14.07
CA LEU A 70 -4.90 -0.44 -15.16
C LEU A 70 -6.36 -0.10 -15.49
N GLU A 71 -7.10 0.43 -14.50
CA GLU A 71 -8.48 0.88 -14.67
C GLU A 71 -8.54 2.33 -15.15
N THR A 72 -7.65 3.17 -14.64
CA THR A 72 -7.62 4.61 -14.93
C THR A 72 -6.29 5.23 -14.54
N GLU A 73 -5.87 6.25 -15.28
CA GLU A 73 -4.77 7.14 -14.87
C GLU A 73 -5.26 8.35 -14.06
N ARG A 74 -6.52 8.37 -13.68
CA ARG A 74 -7.14 9.44 -12.90
C ARG A 74 -6.64 9.40 -11.46
N VAL A 75 -5.63 10.22 -11.18
CA VAL A 75 -4.97 10.30 -9.86
C VAL A 75 -5.90 10.73 -8.72
N GLU A 76 -7.01 11.37 -9.02
CA GLU A 76 -8.05 11.74 -8.06
C GLU A 76 -8.77 10.53 -7.45
N ARG A 77 -8.65 9.35 -8.07
CA ARG A 77 -9.15 8.07 -7.53
C ARG A 77 -8.07 7.28 -6.79
N GLY A 78 -6.95 7.90 -6.52
CA GLY A 78 -5.82 7.33 -5.80
C GLY A 78 -5.61 7.99 -4.44
N LEU A 79 -4.72 7.38 -3.66
CA LEU A 79 -4.13 8.03 -2.50
C LEU A 79 -3.39 9.29 -2.96
N VAL A 80 -3.65 10.41 -2.29
CA VAL A 80 -2.98 11.67 -2.62
C VAL A 80 -1.46 11.50 -2.55
N GLY A 81 -0.78 11.88 -3.65
CA GLY A 81 0.68 11.72 -3.78
C GLY A 81 1.13 10.28 -4.03
N THR A 82 0.24 9.39 -4.48
CA THR A 82 0.62 8.01 -4.83
C THR A 82 1.76 7.98 -5.85
N GLN A 83 2.65 7.02 -5.68
CA GLN A 83 3.71 6.68 -6.64
C GLN A 83 3.69 5.17 -6.90
N HIS A 84 4.21 4.76 -8.03
CA HIS A 84 4.22 3.33 -8.41
C HIS A 84 4.99 2.42 -7.46
N GLY A 85 5.89 2.99 -6.68
CA GLY A 85 6.66 2.27 -5.67
C GLY A 85 5.93 2.03 -4.36
N ASP A 86 4.72 2.58 -4.19
CA ASP A 86 3.96 2.44 -2.95
C ASP A 86 3.48 1.01 -2.75
N THR A 87 3.69 0.47 -1.55
CA THR A 87 3.18 -0.84 -1.13
C THR A 87 2.71 -0.77 0.32
N TRP A 88 1.67 -1.51 0.65
CA TRP A 88 1.07 -1.51 1.98
C TRP A 88 0.96 -2.95 2.47
N GLU A 89 1.85 -3.33 3.38
CA GLU A 89 2.06 -4.71 3.80
C GLU A 89 1.29 -5.09 5.06
N GLY A 90 0.89 -4.10 5.86
CA GLY A 90 0.21 -4.34 7.13
C GLY A 90 -0.94 -3.39 7.39
N ALA A 91 -1.89 -3.84 8.20
CA ALA A 91 -2.97 -3.00 8.69
C ALA A 91 -3.44 -3.40 10.09
N ALA A 92 -3.89 -2.41 10.88
CA ALA A 92 -4.45 -2.64 12.20
C ALA A 92 -5.58 -1.66 12.50
N TRP A 93 -6.55 -2.10 13.31
CA TRP A 93 -7.56 -1.22 13.86
C TRP A 93 -7.17 -0.82 15.27
N LEU A 94 -6.80 0.43 15.43
CA LEU A 94 -6.40 1.00 16.71
C LEU A 94 -7.62 1.47 17.50
N THR A 95 -7.62 1.25 18.79
CA THR A 95 -8.62 1.83 19.71
C THR A 95 -7.93 2.24 21.00
N THR A 96 -8.00 3.52 21.34
CA THR A 96 -7.42 4.04 22.58
C THR A 96 -8.33 3.71 23.77
N ALA A 97 -7.78 3.82 24.98
CA ALA A 97 -8.55 3.67 26.22
C ALA A 97 -9.69 4.72 26.35
N SER A 98 -9.59 5.86 25.66
CA SER A 98 -10.65 6.88 25.60
C SER A 98 -11.72 6.60 24.54
N GLY A 99 -11.63 5.46 23.83
CA GLY A 99 -12.59 5.07 22.79
C GLY A 99 -12.36 5.71 21.41
N ARG A 100 -11.28 6.47 21.22
CA ARG A 100 -10.90 6.96 19.88
C ARG A 100 -10.34 5.81 19.07
N SER A 101 -10.73 5.75 17.80
CA SER A 101 -10.27 4.72 16.88
C SER A 101 -9.63 5.32 15.63
N ALA A 102 -8.75 4.53 15.01
CA ALA A 102 -8.16 4.81 13.71
C ALA A 102 -7.90 3.48 12.99
N VAL A 103 -7.98 3.49 11.66
CA VAL A 103 -7.46 2.38 10.86
C VAL A 103 -6.09 2.78 10.35
N LEU A 104 -5.09 1.94 10.66
CA LEU A 104 -3.70 2.16 10.32
C LEU A 104 -3.30 1.22 9.19
N PHE A 105 -2.57 1.75 8.22
CA PHE A 105 -1.84 0.96 7.23
C PHE A 105 -0.36 1.24 7.36
N ALA A 106 0.45 0.18 7.27
CA ALA A 106 1.90 0.24 7.30
C ALA A 106 2.49 -0.21 5.98
N GLY A 107 3.52 0.46 5.51
CA GLY A 107 4.16 0.07 4.26
C GLY A 107 5.24 1.01 3.76
N THR A 108 5.54 0.86 2.51
CA THR A 108 6.55 1.61 1.77
C THR A 108 5.90 2.72 0.96
N LYS A 109 6.35 3.95 1.14
CA LYS A 109 5.92 5.12 0.38
C LYS A 109 7.06 5.63 -0.50
N GLY A 110 6.84 5.67 -1.79
CA GLY A 110 7.70 6.40 -2.72
C GLY A 110 7.55 7.91 -2.53
N VAL A 111 8.65 8.64 -2.38
CA VAL A 111 8.67 10.07 -2.15
C VAL A 111 9.71 10.79 -3.01
N GLY A 112 9.50 12.09 -3.20
CA GLY A 112 10.33 12.92 -4.07
C GLY A 112 9.85 12.87 -5.52
N ALA A 113 10.77 12.90 -6.47
CA ALA A 113 10.45 12.87 -7.90
C ALA A 113 9.66 11.61 -8.25
N ARG A 114 8.61 11.77 -9.04
CA ARG A 114 7.67 10.72 -9.39
C ARG A 114 8.01 10.14 -10.75
N PHE A 115 8.43 8.88 -10.76
CA PHE A 115 8.64 8.10 -11.97
C PHE A 115 7.64 6.96 -12.06
N TRP A 116 7.28 6.61 -13.27
CA TRP A 116 6.28 5.59 -13.51
C TRP A 116 6.79 4.20 -13.11
N TYR A 117 7.89 3.78 -13.71
CA TYR A 117 8.40 2.43 -13.55
C TYR A 117 9.86 2.40 -13.97
N GLY A 118 10.75 1.85 -13.18
CA GLY A 118 12.17 1.92 -13.49
C GLY A 118 13.01 0.98 -12.66
N PHE A 119 14.31 1.14 -12.77
CA PHE A 119 15.26 0.45 -11.93
C PHE A 119 15.35 1.00 -10.54
N LEU A 120 15.65 0.11 -9.61
CA LEU A 120 16.23 0.50 -8.36
C LEU A 120 17.71 0.84 -8.62
N ASN A 121 18.00 2.09 -8.93
CA ASN A 121 19.36 2.56 -9.16
C ASN A 121 19.83 3.37 -7.95
N PRO A 122 20.92 2.98 -7.27
CA PRO A 122 21.48 3.75 -6.16
C PRO A 122 21.88 5.18 -6.53
N ALA A 123 22.20 5.43 -7.80
CA ALA A 123 22.54 6.75 -8.32
C ALA A 123 21.28 7.60 -8.64
N GLY A 124 20.07 7.05 -8.46
CA GLY A 124 18.82 7.75 -8.74
C GLY A 124 18.28 7.51 -10.15
N PRO A 125 17.32 8.33 -10.59
CA PRO A 125 16.56 8.13 -11.81
C PRO A 125 17.26 8.55 -13.11
N ASP A 126 18.57 8.47 -13.18
CA ASP A 126 19.36 8.98 -14.29
C ASP A 126 19.59 7.98 -15.43
N LEU A 127 18.90 6.84 -15.39
CA LEU A 127 18.99 5.87 -16.47
C LEU A 127 18.20 6.34 -17.69
N PRO A 128 18.86 6.45 -18.85
CA PRO A 128 18.17 6.88 -20.05
C PRO A 128 17.09 5.87 -20.46
N CYS A 129 16.01 6.39 -21.00
CA CYS A 129 15.01 5.57 -21.66
C CYS A 129 15.60 4.84 -22.87
N VAL A 130 15.19 3.60 -23.06
CA VAL A 130 15.46 2.86 -24.28
C VAL A 130 14.23 2.93 -25.17
N ALA A 131 14.43 3.33 -26.42
CA ALA A 131 13.35 3.38 -27.41
C ALA A 131 12.70 1.99 -27.55
N GLY A 132 11.38 1.93 -27.43
CA GLY A 132 10.64 0.67 -27.51
C GLY A 132 10.44 -0.06 -26.19
N ASP A 133 10.85 0.52 -25.06
CA ASP A 133 10.51 -0.01 -23.72
C ASP A 133 9.03 0.22 -23.42
N PHE A 134 8.23 -0.77 -23.75
CA PHE A 134 6.79 -0.77 -23.46
C PHE A 134 6.43 -1.93 -22.55
N VAL A 135 5.50 -1.69 -21.63
CA VAL A 135 4.83 -2.73 -20.85
C VAL A 135 3.33 -2.58 -21.07
N ASN A 136 2.68 -3.62 -21.59
CA ASN A 136 1.23 -3.61 -21.85
C ASN A 136 0.78 -2.39 -22.68
N GLU A 137 1.50 -2.06 -23.74
CA GLU A 137 1.24 -0.93 -24.63
C GLU A 137 1.51 0.47 -24.05
N TYR A 138 1.96 0.55 -22.78
CA TYR A 138 2.33 1.82 -22.15
C TYR A 138 3.85 2.02 -22.22
N THR A 139 4.26 3.24 -22.54
CA THR A 139 5.66 3.59 -22.40
C THR A 139 6.06 3.59 -20.92
N THR A 140 7.17 2.99 -20.63
CA THR A 140 7.74 2.95 -19.28
C THR A 140 8.68 4.11 -19.01
N CYS A 141 8.95 4.90 -20.04
CA CYS A 141 9.79 6.08 -19.94
C CYS A 141 8.97 7.31 -19.56
N ARG A 142 9.46 8.08 -18.59
CA ARG A 142 8.77 9.26 -18.07
C ARG A 142 9.74 10.42 -17.85
N LEU A 143 9.27 11.64 -18.06
CA LEU A 143 9.95 12.86 -17.61
C LEU A 143 9.95 12.92 -16.06
N ALA A 144 10.75 13.84 -15.52
CA ALA A 144 10.86 14.03 -14.07
C ALA A 144 9.53 14.38 -13.38
N ASP A 145 8.61 14.98 -14.09
CA ASP A 145 7.25 15.31 -13.62
C ASP A 145 6.27 14.12 -13.71
N GLY A 146 6.72 12.98 -14.29
CA GLY A 146 5.95 11.76 -14.45
C GLY A 146 5.13 11.68 -15.72
N THR A 147 5.24 12.65 -16.64
CA THR A 147 4.57 12.58 -17.94
C THR A 147 5.25 11.55 -18.86
N PRO A 148 4.50 10.86 -19.74
CA PRO A 148 5.10 9.95 -20.72
C PRO A 148 6.06 10.69 -21.65
N CYS A 149 7.21 10.05 -21.93
CA CYS A 149 8.15 10.56 -22.93
C CYS A 149 7.70 10.25 -24.35
N ALA A 150 7.75 11.24 -25.22
CA ALA A 150 7.70 11.00 -26.65
C ALA A 150 9.02 10.37 -27.14
N ALA A 151 8.98 9.63 -28.26
CA ALA A 151 10.16 9.02 -28.83
C ALA A 151 11.28 10.04 -29.17
N SER A 152 10.92 11.30 -29.42
CA SER A 152 11.84 12.41 -29.66
C SER A 152 12.54 12.94 -28.40
N GLU A 153 12.03 12.59 -27.20
CA GLU A 153 12.49 13.11 -25.91
C GLU A 153 13.31 12.06 -25.13
N MET A 154 13.68 10.95 -25.77
CA MET A 154 14.32 9.80 -25.12
C MET A 154 15.61 10.14 -24.35
N VAL A 155 16.30 11.19 -24.72
CA VAL A 155 17.56 11.62 -24.06
C VAL A 155 17.29 12.24 -22.69
N GLU A 156 16.11 12.85 -22.51
CA GLU A 156 15.73 13.55 -21.30
C GLU A 156 14.89 12.70 -20.34
N CYS A 157 14.45 11.55 -20.80
CA CYS A 157 13.57 10.68 -20.03
C CYS A 157 14.34 9.76 -19.10
N ALA A 158 13.78 9.57 -17.93
CA ALA A 158 14.14 8.46 -17.05
C ALA A 158 13.33 7.22 -17.43
N GLY A 159 13.95 6.05 -17.39
CA GLY A 159 13.30 4.83 -17.79
C GLY A 159 13.81 3.59 -17.09
N HIS A 160 13.45 2.44 -17.61
CA HIS A 160 13.95 1.16 -17.15
C HIS A 160 14.41 0.30 -18.33
N THR A 161 15.22 -0.69 -18.03
CA THR A 161 15.71 -1.70 -18.97
C THR A 161 15.23 -3.10 -18.56
N SER A 162 15.95 -4.14 -18.90
CA SER A 162 15.60 -5.54 -18.60
C SER A 162 15.48 -5.85 -17.09
N SER A 163 16.18 -5.11 -16.23
CA SER A 163 16.07 -5.28 -14.76
C SER A 163 15.12 -4.24 -14.19
N ARG A 164 13.89 -4.58 -14.04
CA ARG A 164 12.83 -3.65 -13.65
C ARG A 164 12.68 -3.51 -12.16
N GLY A 165 12.59 -2.28 -11.70
CA GLY A 165 12.31 -1.93 -10.31
C GLY A 165 11.37 -0.74 -10.22
N TRP A 166 11.10 -0.33 -9.01
CA TRP A 166 10.31 0.86 -8.73
C TRP A 166 11.20 2.08 -8.64
N TRP A 167 10.70 3.17 -9.16
CA TRP A 167 11.48 4.38 -9.24
C TRP A 167 10.79 5.54 -8.52
N SER A 168 11.38 5.94 -7.42
CA SER A 168 11.08 7.14 -6.65
C SER A 168 12.40 7.73 -6.20
N SER A 169 12.47 9.01 -5.89
CA SER A 169 13.72 9.63 -5.43
C SER A 169 14.23 9.00 -4.14
N ARG A 170 13.32 8.55 -3.27
CA ARG A 170 13.59 7.72 -2.10
C ARG A 170 12.33 6.96 -1.69
N PHE A 171 12.50 6.04 -0.76
CA PHE A 171 11.40 5.33 -0.12
C PHE A 171 11.37 5.67 1.37
N ALA A 172 10.17 5.88 1.90
CA ALA A 172 9.92 6.07 3.31
C ALA A 172 9.09 4.91 3.84
N SER A 173 9.46 4.39 5.01
CA SER A 173 8.60 3.48 5.76
C SER A 173 7.55 4.31 6.45
N ARG A 174 6.28 4.10 6.09
CA ARG A 174 5.19 5.02 6.46
C ARG A 174 4.01 4.31 7.07
N LEU A 175 3.46 4.93 8.10
CA LEU A 175 2.14 4.61 8.65
C LEU A 175 1.15 5.65 8.14
N LEU A 176 -0.03 5.20 7.70
CA LEU A 176 -1.17 6.04 7.34
C LEU A 176 -2.29 5.80 8.35
N LEU A 177 -2.98 6.86 8.76
CA LEU A 177 -4.11 6.78 9.69
C LEU A 177 -5.38 7.30 9.01
N TYR A 178 -6.41 6.47 8.98
CA TYR A 178 -7.72 6.77 8.42
C TYR A 178 -8.76 6.87 9.52
N ASP A 179 -9.74 7.74 9.31
CA ASP A 179 -10.88 7.89 10.19
C ASP A 179 -11.90 6.75 9.93
N PRO A 180 -12.28 5.95 10.94
CA PRO A 180 -13.34 4.96 10.79
C PRO A 180 -14.69 5.53 10.34
N ASP A 181 -14.98 6.80 10.62
CA ASP A 181 -16.24 7.44 10.20
C ASP A 181 -16.27 7.63 8.68
N ASP A 182 -15.14 7.93 8.04
CA ASP A 182 -15.05 7.97 6.58
C ASP A 182 -15.28 6.60 5.96
N LEU A 183 -14.78 5.54 6.59
CA LEU A 183 -15.03 4.16 6.14
C LEU A 183 -16.50 3.74 6.35
N ALA A 184 -17.15 4.24 7.39
CA ALA A 184 -18.58 4.02 7.62
C ALA A 184 -19.43 4.68 6.52
N ARG A 185 -19.05 5.86 6.05
CA ARG A 185 -19.70 6.54 4.91
C ARG A 185 -19.58 5.73 3.62
N VAL A 186 -18.43 5.09 3.39
CA VAL A 186 -18.27 4.14 2.26
C VAL A 186 -19.19 2.93 2.45
N ALA A 187 -19.21 2.33 3.63
CA ALA A 187 -20.05 1.16 3.90
C ALA A 187 -21.54 1.45 3.73
N SER A 188 -22.02 2.67 4.02
CA SER A 188 -23.40 3.12 3.82
C SER A 188 -23.71 3.53 2.37
N GLY A 189 -22.70 3.68 1.51
CA GLY A 189 -22.85 4.18 0.14
C GLY A 189 -22.96 5.71 0.05
N GLU A 190 -22.65 6.44 1.12
CA GLU A 190 -22.61 7.90 1.13
C GLU A 190 -21.31 8.47 0.52
N ALA A 191 -20.27 7.64 0.44
CA ALA A 191 -19.00 7.97 -0.17
C ALA A 191 -18.51 6.83 -1.07
N GLU A 192 -17.74 7.19 -2.09
CA GLU A 192 -17.09 6.22 -2.96
C GLU A 192 -15.86 5.61 -2.26
N PRO A 193 -15.48 4.35 -2.55
CA PRO A 193 -14.39 3.68 -1.84
C PRO A 193 -13.01 4.33 -1.98
N TRP A 194 -12.82 5.23 -2.93
CA TRP A 194 -11.56 5.96 -3.13
C TRP A 194 -11.54 7.36 -2.50
N GLU A 195 -12.65 7.85 -1.96
CA GLU A 195 -12.73 9.20 -1.37
C GLU A 195 -12.00 9.31 -0.02
N PRO A 196 -12.05 8.32 0.89
CA PRO A 196 -11.30 8.43 2.13
C PRO A 196 -9.81 8.65 1.88
N GLN A 197 -9.25 9.63 2.58
CA GLN A 197 -7.81 9.91 2.57
C GLN A 197 -7.29 9.84 4.01
N PRO A 198 -6.01 9.50 4.23
CA PRO A 198 -5.47 9.49 5.56
C PRO A 198 -5.47 10.90 6.14
N TYR A 199 -5.99 11.06 7.35
CA TYR A 199 -5.96 12.34 8.07
C TYR A 199 -4.57 12.65 8.66
N ALA A 200 -3.73 11.62 8.82
CA ALA A 200 -2.37 11.77 9.30
C ALA A 200 -1.46 10.65 8.73
N HIS A 201 -0.18 10.92 8.72
CA HIS A 201 0.85 9.92 8.43
C HIS A 201 2.06 10.13 9.33
N LEU A 202 2.84 9.06 9.51
CA LEU A 202 4.09 9.06 10.24
C LEU A 202 5.15 8.29 9.45
N ASP A 203 6.26 8.94 9.14
CA ASP A 203 7.45 8.27 8.60
C ASP A 203 8.25 7.70 9.79
N VAL A 204 8.44 6.39 9.79
CA VAL A 204 9.07 5.66 10.90
C VAL A 204 10.53 5.28 10.63
N ASP A 205 11.09 5.70 9.51
CA ASP A 205 12.50 5.44 9.16
C ASP A 205 13.51 5.72 10.29
N PRO A 206 13.36 6.82 11.06
CA PRO A 206 14.32 7.10 12.15
C PRO A 206 14.25 6.09 13.31
N LEU A 207 13.22 5.25 13.36
CA LEU A 207 12.99 4.25 14.41
C LEU A 207 13.41 2.85 13.97
N LEU A 208 13.69 2.65 12.68
CA LEU A 208 13.98 1.34 12.10
C LEU A 208 15.48 1.12 11.93
N TYR A 209 15.88 -0.14 11.95
CA TYR A 209 17.24 -0.55 11.61
C TYR A 209 17.44 -0.55 10.10
N LEU A 210 18.59 -0.10 9.63
CA LEU A 210 19.01 -0.20 8.23
C LEU A 210 20.09 -1.28 8.15
N ASN A 211 19.67 -2.52 8.07
CA ASN A 211 20.61 -3.64 8.01
C ASN A 211 20.27 -4.63 6.88
N PRO A 212 20.56 -4.28 5.63
CA PRO A 212 20.31 -5.14 4.48
C PRO A 212 21.35 -6.24 4.29
N SER A 213 22.25 -6.47 5.25
CA SER A 213 23.32 -7.46 5.14
C SER A 213 22.75 -8.86 4.87
N GLY A 214 23.28 -9.53 3.84
CA GLY A 214 22.83 -10.86 3.45
C GLY A 214 21.52 -10.90 2.67
N VAL A 215 21.02 -9.76 2.22
CA VAL A 215 19.80 -9.63 1.39
C VAL A 215 20.17 -9.14 0.00
N ASP A 216 19.34 -9.43 -0.98
CA ASP A 216 19.52 -8.90 -2.33
C ASP A 216 19.19 -7.41 -2.36
N LEU A 217 20.23 -6.58 -2.48
CA LEU A 217 20.09 -5.14 -2.56
C LEU A 217 19.42 -4.66 -3.85
N ALA A 218 19.38 -5.49 -4.89
CA ALA A 218 18.67 -5.16 -6.12
C ALA A 218 17.15 -5.08 -5.88
N ASP A 219 16.62 -5.91 -4.97
CA ASP A 219 15.19 -5.90 -4.64
C ASP A 219 14.81 -4.85 -3.61
N ILE A 220 15.62 -4.66 -2.59
CA ILE A 220 15.27 -3.76 -1.48
C ILE A 220 15.96 -2.39 -1.54
N GLY A 221 17.11 -2.30 -2.24
CA GLY A 221 17.89 -1.08 -2.37
C GLY A 221 18.75 -0.74 -1.15
N PRO A 222 19.82 0.06 -1.34
CA PRO A 222 20.70 0.53 -0.26
C PRO A 222 20.16 1.79 0.40
N GLY A 223 20.35 1.93 1.72
CA GLY A 223 20.09 3.15 2.47
C GLY A 223 18.73 3.79 2.18
N VAL A 224 18.72 5.01 1.72
CA VAL A 224 17.51 5.79 1.43
C VAL A 224 16.69 5.25 0.24
N GLN A 225 17.28 4.39 -0.57
CA GLN A 225 16.60 3.69 -1.65
C GLN A 225 15.96 2.38 -1.19
N GLN A 226 16.19 1.96 0.04
CA GLN A 226 15.68 0.72 0.57
C GLN A 226 14.15 0.71 0.62
N ARG A 227 13.57 -0.30 -0.02
CA ARG A 227 12.13 -0.61 -0.01
C ARG A 227 11.84 -1.75 0.97
N PHE A 228 10.55 -2.04 1.16
CA PHE A 228 10.09 -3.23 1.89
C PHE A 228 10.72 -3.36 3.28
N ARG A 229 10.80 -2.25 3.99
CA ARG A 229 11.33 -2.24 5.36
C ARG A 229 10.27 -2.62 6.38
N LEU A 230 9.02 -2.23 6.16
CA LEU A 230 7.90 -2.63 7.00
C LEU A 230 7.22 -3.87 6.43
N GLY A 231 6.89 -4.80 7.30
CA GLY A 231 5.99 -5.90 7.05
C GLY A 231 4.61 -5.64 7.65
N ASP A 232 4.05 -6.66 8.26
CA ASP A 232 2.75 -6.55 8.91
C ASP A 232 2.83 -5.76 10.21
N VAL A 233 1.66 -5.34 10.68
CA VAL A 233 1.48 -4.60 11.92
C VAL A 233 0.29 -5.16 12.67
N THR A 234 0.40 -5.26 14.00
CA THR A 234 -0.70 -5.72 14.83
C THR A 234 -0.85 -4.86 16.07
N PHE A 235 -2.09 -4.69 16.52
CA PHE A 235 -2.42 -3.93 17.71
C PHE A 235 -2.99 -4.83 18.80
N ASP A 236 -2.29 -4.90 19.92
CA ASP A 236 -2.79 -5.57 21.12
C ASP A 236 -3.68 -4.59 21.89
N ARG A 237 -4.97 -4.80 21.83
CA ARG A 237 -5.97 -3.96 22.53
C ARG A 237 -5.87 -4.05 24.05
N ALA A 238 -5.39 -5.18 24.59
CA ALA A 238 -5.30 -5.38 26.02
C ALA A 238 -4.18 -4.56 26.64
N SER A 239 -3.03 -4.49 25.99
CA SER A 239 -1.87 -3.73 26.45
C SER A 239 -1.81 -2.32 25.86
N GLY A 240 -2.55 -2.03 24.77
CA GLY A 240 -2.48 -0.79 24.03
C GLY A 240 -1.19 -0.63 23.23
N LEU A 241 -0.51 -1.73 22.92
CA LEU A 241 0.74 -1.74 22.18
C LEU A 241 0.51 -2.01 20.70
N LEU A 242 1.22 -1.28 19.86
CA LEU A 242 1.32 -1.51 18.43
C LEU A 242 2.66 -2.19 18.14
N TYR A 243 2.60 -3.37 17.56
CA TYR A 243 3.77 -4.12 17.12
C TYR A 243 3.97 -3.90 15.62
N LEU A 244 5.20 -3.55 15.25
CA LEU A 244 5.62 -3.27 13.89
C LEU A 244 6.67 -4.29 13.48
N LEU A 245 6.41 -5.03 12.41
CA LEU A 245 7.40 -5.96 11.88
C LEU A 245 8.33 -5.21 10.94
N GLU A 246 9.60 -5.09 11.31
CA GLU A 246 10.64 -4.58 10.43
C GLU A 246 11.27 -5.75 9.65
N LEU A 247 11.13 -5.71 8.33
CA LEU A 247 11.77 -6.67 7.45
C LEU A 247 13.27 -6.37 7.33
N PHE A 248 14.08 -7.41 7.27
CA PHE A 248 15.53 -7.31 7.04
C PHE A 248 16.31 -6.51 8.11
N ALA A 249 15.78 -6.36 9.31
CA ALA A 249 16.42 -5.61 10.39
C ALA A 249 17.70 -6.30 10.91
N ASP A 250 17.74 -7.64 10.85
CA ASP A 250 18.93 -8.46 11.15
C ASP A 250 19.30 -9.28 9.90
N GLY A 251 19.88 -8.65 8.90
CA GLY A 251 20.17 -9.27 7.61
C GLY A 251 18.88 -9.70 6.92
N ALA A 252 18.72 -11.00 6.68
CA ALA A 252 17.50 -11.57 6.09
C ALA A 252 16.38 -11.86 7.13
N ARG A 253 16.58 -11.51 8.40
CA ARG A 253 15.63 -11.79 9.47
C ARG A 253 14.81 -10.57 9.83
N PRO A 254 13.50 -10.74 10.05
CA PRO A 254 12.67 -9.66 10.58
C PRO A 254 12.88 -9.46 12.08
N VAL A 255 12.55 -8.26 12.54
CA VAL A 255 12.50 -7.88 13.97
C VAL A 255 11.15 -7.19 14.25
N VAL A 256 10.64 -7.37 15.46
CA VAL A 256 9.42 -6.72 15.96
C VAL A 256 9.76 -5.76 17.08
#